data_b8ffb7f2e75d02e362f556c81d11abce
#
_entry.id   b8ffb7f2e75d02e362f556c81d11abce
#
_cell.length_a   1.000
_cell.length_b   1.000
_cell.length_c   1.000
_cell.angle_alpha   90.00
_cell.angle_beta   90.00
_cell.angle_gamma   90.00
#
_symmetry.space_group_name_H-M   'P 1'
#
loop_
_entity.id
_entity.type
_entity.pdbx_description
1 polymer ?
#
loop_
_entity_poly.entity_id
_entity_poly.type
_entity_poly.pdbx_seq_one_letter_code
_entity_poly.pdbx_strand_id
1 'polypeptide(L)'
;MDTGYRLLTRSDFDGLVCAVLLTELDLISEIKFVHPKDMQDGRIEVTPYDITANVPHVPGVHLAFDHHASESLRLDTEESLILDPAAPSAARVVYNYFGGAERFPGISSEMMEAVDKGDAAQFTRDEVLYPERWNLLNFLMDARTGLGRFRNFRISNYQLMLDLVEYCREYTIEEILKITDVAERVQVYTDHREHFKAQLHEASTVYENVLVVDLRPFDTIYAGNRFVKYALFPHANISLQVMWGFKKQNTVVTVGKSIFDRSSTVHVGHLMLEYDGGGHENAGTCQVDNGRAQDVLEELLAKVRGR
;
A
#
# COMPACT_ATOMS: atom_id res chain seq x y z
N MET A 1 -10.65 33.72 5.01
CA MET A 1 -10.07 32.86 3.94
C MET A 1 -9.35 31.77 4.66
N ASP A 2 -9.69 30.55 4.38
CA ASP A 2 -9.02 29.38 4.95
C ASP A 2 -7.56 29.41 4.48
N THR A 3 -6.63 29.62 5.40
CA THR A 3 -5.21 29.88 5.07
C THR A 3 -4.38 28.57 5.09
N GLY A 4 -5.04 27.41 5.12
CA GLY A 4 -4.39 26.10 5.14
C GLY A 4 -3.97 25.63 3.73
N TYR A 5 -3.06 24.66 3.70
CA TYR A 5 -2.62 23.98 2.48
C TYR A 5 -3.57 22.85 2.09
N ARG A 6 -3.58 22.48 0.81
CA ARG A 6 -4.16 21.23 0.36
C ARG A 6 -3.09 20.13 0.45
N LEU A 7 -3.41 19.02 1.14
CA LEU A 7 -2.56 17.84 1.18
C LEU A 7 -2.90 16.89 0.02
N LEU A 8 -1.90 16.51 -0.76
CA LEU A 8 -1.95 15.42 -1.73
C LEU A 8 -1.15 14.25 -1.18
N THR A 9 -1.81 13.14 -0.87
CA THR A 9 -1.15 11.98 -0.26
C THR A 9 -1.70 10.67 -0.83
N ARG A 10 -0.98 9.58 -0.61
CA ARG A 10 -1.37 8.27 -1.10
C ARG A 10 -2.51 7.68 -0.28
N SER A 11 -3.41 6.92 -0.95
CA SER A 11 -4.52 6.23 -0.29
C SER A 11 -4.06 4.89 0.28
N ASP A 12 -3.22 4.95 1.32
CA ASP A 12 -2.80 3.82 2.16
C ASP A 12 -2.57 4.28 3.60
N PHE A 13 -2.11 3.40 4.48
CA PHE A 13 -1.99 3.73 5.90
C PHE A 13 -0.89 4.77 6.17
N ASP A 14 0.21 4.75 5.42
CA ASP A 14 1.27 5.77 5.54
C ASP A 14 0.77 7.15 5.12
N GLY A 15 0.06 7.24 3.99
CA GLY A 15 -0.57 8.50 3.57
C GLY A 15 -1.67 8.98 4.52
N LEU A 16 -2.42 8.07 5.16
CA LEU A 16 -3.38 8.41 6.20
C LEU A 16 -2.68 9.04 7.42
N VAL A 17 -1.60 8.42 7.92
CA VAL A 17 -0.87 8.93 9.09
C VAL A 17 -0.17 10.26 8.77
N CYS A 18 0.34 10.45 7.54
CA CYS A 18 0.81 11.77 7.09
C CYS A 18 -0.30 12.83 7.21
N ALA A 19 -1.52 12.49 6.77
CA ALA A 19 -2.67 13.40 6.87
C ALA A 19 -3.04 13.70 8.32
N VAL A 20 -3.04 12.69 9.20
CA VAL A 20 -3.27 12.86 10.65
C VAL A 20 -2.27 13.86 11.24
N LEU A 21 -0.97 13.66 11.00
CA LEU A 21 0.10 14.50 11.55
C LEU A 21 0.01 15.96 11.05
N LEU A 22 -0.20 16.16 9.76
CA LEU A 22 -0.25 17.49 9.17
C LEU A 22 -1.54 18.23 9.56
N THR A 23 -2.66 17.52 9.76
CA THR A 23 -3.91 18.07 10.27
C THR A 23 -3.77 18.46 11.76
N GLU A 24 -3.06 17.67 12.56
CA GLU A 24 -2.77 17.98 13.98
C GLU A 24 -1.97 19.28 14.16
N LEU A 25 -1.28 19.71 13.12
CA LEU A 25 -0.52 20.98 13.10
C LEU A 25 -1.36 22.17 12.64
N ASP A 26 -2.65 22.00 12.33
CA ASP A 26 -3.53 23.02 11.73
C ASP A 26 -3.00 23.56 10.38
N LEU A 27 -2.20 22.75 9.65
CA LEU A 27 -1.60 23.17 8.38
C LEU A 27 -2.54 22.90 7.19
N ILE A 28 -3.49 21.96 7.33
CA ILE A 28 -4.25 21.42 6.21
C ILE A 28 -5.69 21.92 6.25
N SER A 29 -6.16 22.45 5.12
CA SER A 29 -7.56 22.83 4.90
C SER A 29 -8.32 21.86 3.98
N GLU A 30 -7.60 21.10 3.15
CA GLU A 30 -8.17 20.11 2.23
C GLU A 30 -7.25 18.89 2.12
N ILE A 31 -7.82 17.69 2.08
CA ILE A 31 -7.08 16.44 1.86
C ILE A 31 -7.59 15.77 0.60
N LYS A 32 -6.66 15.39 -0.28
CA LYS A 32 -6.95 14.60 -1.47
C LYS A 32 -6.03 13.39 -1.53
N PHE A 33 -6.63 12.20 -1.43
CA PHE A 33 -5.91 10.95 -1.67
C PHE A 33 -5.77 10.71 -3.16
N VAL A 34 -4.53 10.49 -3.62
CA VAL A 34 -4.18 10.38 -5.04
C VAL A 34 -3.39 9.11 -5.33
N HIS A 35 -3.37 8.70 -6.60
CA HIS A 35 -2.53 7.60 -7.03
C HIS A 35 -1.15 8.12 -7.44
N PRO A 36 -0.03 7.51 -6.99
CA PRO A 36 1.33 7.97 -7.32
C PRO A 36 1.59 8.16 -8.81
N LYS A 37 1.05 7.26 -9.64
CA LYS A 37 1.18 7.36 -11.10
C LYS A 37 0.49 8.58 -11.68
N ASP A 38 -0.66 9.01 -11.13
CA ASP A 38 -1.35 10.20 -11.62
C ASP A 38 -0.56 11.49 -11.31
N MET A 39 0.22 11.48 -10.21
CA MET A 39 1.19 12.54 -9.91
C MET A 39 2.33 12.54 -10.94
N GLN A 40 2.94 11.38 -11.21
CA GLN A 40 4.04 11.25 -12.19
C GLN A 40 3.62 11.61 -13.60
N ASP A 41 2.41 11.26 -14.01
CA ASP A 41 1.85 11.53 -15.34
C ASP A 41 1.36 12.99 -15.50
N GLY A 42 1.46 13.83 -14.44
CA GLY A 42 1.00 15.22 -14.46
C GLY A 42 -0.52 15.36 -14.55
N ARG A 43 -1.29 14.33 -14.17
CA ARG A 43 -2.76 14.37 -14.19
C ARG A 43 -3.35 15.11 -13.00
N ILE A 44 -2.55 15.32 -11.95
CA ILE A 44 -2.92 16.09 -10.78
C ILE A 44 -2.21 17.44 -10.89
N GLU A 45 -2.98 18.49 -11.02
CA GLU A 45 -2.47 19.85 -10.99
C GLU A 45 -2.01 20.20 -9.58
N VAL A 46 -0.78 20.72 -9.47
CA VAL A 46 -0.17 21.15 -8.21
C VAL A 46 0.06 22.65 -8.20
N THR A 47 0.06 23.24 -7.03
CA THR A 47 0.23 24.69 -6.80
C THR A 47 1.14 24.94 -5.60
N PRO A 48 1.64 26.19 -5.40
CA PRO A 48 2.38 26.56 -4.19
C PRO A 48 1.57 26.48 -2.88
N TYR A 49 0.28 26.15 -2.96
CA TYR A 49 -0.58 25.91 -1.79
C TYR A 49 -0.80 24.42 -1.50
N ASP A 50 0.00 23.55 -2.13
CA ASP A 50 -0.06 22.12 -1.92
C ASP A 50 1.12 21.64 -1.07
N ILE A 51 0.83 20.74 -0.14
CA ILE A 51 1.81 19.86 0.50
C ILE A 51 1.62 18.45 -0.05
N THR A 52 2.70 17.76 -0.36
CA THR A 52 2.65 16.35 -0.79
C THR A 52 3.34 15.46 0.24
N ALA A 53 2.80 14.24 0.46
CA ALA A 53 3.41 13.25 1.33
C ALA A 53 3.16 11.83 0.79
N ASN A 54 4.18 10.96 0.85
CA ASN A 54 4.11 9.56 0.37
C ASN A 54 3.68 9.44 -1.11
N VAL A 55 4.03 10.43 -1.92
CA VAL A 55 3.82 10.44 -3.37
C VAL A 55 5.03 11.05 -4.05
N PRO A 56 5.30 10.70 -5.34
CA PRO A 56 6.42 11.26 -6.08
C PRO A 56 6.39 12.79 -6.07
N HIS A 57 7.55 13.39 -5.84
CA HIS A 57 7.70 14.84 -5.86
C HIS A 57 7.37 15.41 -7.25
N VAL A 58 6.62 16.51 -7.26
CA VAL A 58 6.30 17.31 -8.45
C VAL A 58 6.70 18.77 -8.16
N PRO A 59 7.49 19.42 -9.03
CA PRO A 59 7.89 20.80 -8.85
C PRO A 59 6.69 21.76 -8.71
N GLY A 60 6.82 22.76 -7.86
CA GLY A 60 5.79 23.78 -7.66
C GLY A 60 4.91 23.60 -6.43
N VAL A 61 5.09 22.54 -5.66
CA VAL A 61 4.45 22.39 -4.36
C VAL A 61 5.16 23.22 -3.28
N HIS A 62 4.47 23.51 -2.18
CA HIS A 62 5.03 24.21 -1.03
C HIS A 62 6.07 23.35 -0.29
N LEU A 63 5.69 22.14 0.08
CA LEU A 63 6.55 21.15 0.72
C LEU A 63 6.19 19.75 0.22
N ALA A 64 7.18 18.87 0.18
CA ALA A 64 7.02 17.46 -0.13
C ALA A 64 7.75 16.62 0.91
N PHE A 65 7.10 15.56 1.41
CA PHE A 65 7.67 14.60 2.35
C PHE A 65 7.71 13.22 1.72
N ASP A 66 8.88 12.61 1.66
CA ASP A 66 9.04 11.27 1.12
C ASP A 66 10.19 10.52 1.78
N HIS A 67 10.16 9.19 1.69
CA HIS A 67 11.21 8.29 2.17
C HIS A 67 11.70 7.31 1.08
N HIS A 68 11.12 7.38 -0.12
CA HIS A 68 11.50 6.48 -1.20
C HIS A 68 12.88 6.82 -1.78
N ALA A 69 13.84 5.88 -1.71
CA ALA A 69 15.19 6.07 -2.24
C ALA A 69 15.22 6.35 -3.76
N SER A 70 14.18 5.97 -4.50
CA SER A 70 14.04 6.30 -5.93
C SER A 70 13.97 7.79 -6.21
N GLU A 71 13.47 8.60 -5.27
CA GLU A 71 13.40 10.05 -5.42
C GLU A 71 14.79 10.69 -5.40
N SER A 72 15.70 10.18 -4.57
CA SER A 72 17.11 10.65 -4.55
C SER A 72 17.88 10.37 -5.85
N LEU A 73 17.43 9.39 -6.63
CA LEU A 73 18.02 9.07 -7.95
C LEU A 73 17.42 9.91 -9.08
N ARG A 74 16.22 10.45 -8.87
CA ARG A 74 15.43 11.16 -9.88
C ARG A 74 15.63 12.67 -9.83
N LEU A 75 15.92 13.21 -8.66
CA LEU A 75 15.94 14.64 -8.41
C LEU A 75 17.32 15.09 -7.89
N ASP A 76 17.81 16.20 -8.45
CA ASP A 76 18.81 17.01 -7.77
C ASP A 76 18.17 17.68 -6.54
N THR A 77 18.96 18.26 -5.66
CA THR A 77 18.49 18.89 -4.40
C THR A 77 17.39 19.94 -4.67
N GLU A 78 16.17 19.61 -4.26
CA GLU A 78 15.02 20.53 -4.30
C GLU A 78 14.73 21.04 -2.90
N GLU A 79 14.72 22.36 -2.70
CA GLU A 79 14.51 22.98 -1.37
C GLU A 79 13.15 22.63 -0.75
N SER A 80 12.15 22.33 -1.59
CA SER A 80 10.81 21.93 -1.14
C SER A 80 10.67 20.46 -0.75
N LEU A 81 11.70 19.61 -1.03
CA LEU A 81 11.65 18.18 -0.75
C LEU A 81 12.38 17.81 0.54
N ILE A 82 11.62 17.31 1.50
CA ILE A 82 12.14 16.72 2.73
C ILE A 82 12.18 15.20 2.52
N LEU A 83 13.34 14.70 2.15
CA LEU A 83 13.58 13.29 1.83
C LEU A 83 14.47 12.64 2.89
N ASP A 84 13.99 11.54 3.48
CA ASP A 84 14.80 10.69 4.37
C ASP A 84 14.66 9.21 3.98
N PRO A 85 15.54 8.68 3.11
CA PRO A 85 15.48 7.26 2.70
C PRO A 85 15.78 6.26 3.84
N ALA A 86 16.27 6.72 4.99
CA ALA A 86 16.48 5.87 6.16
C ALA A 86 15.22 5.76 7.04
N ALA A 87 14.27 6.67 6.86
CA ALA A 87 13.00 6.60 7.57
C ALA A 87 12.17 5.39 7.10
N PRO A 88 11.50 4.68 8.01
CA PRO A 88 10.70 3.50 7.67
C PRO A 88 9.38 3.84 6.97
N SER A 89 8.92 5.10 7.02
CA SER A 89 7.68 5.59 6.42
C SER A 89 7.75 7.09 6.12
N ALA A 90 6.94 7.61 5.20
CA ALA A 90 6.81 9.04 4.97
C ALA A 90 6.20 9.76 6.19
N ALA A 91 5.28 9.10 6.90
CA ALA A 91 4.77 9.60 8.17
C ALA A 91 5.87 9.82 9.21
N ARG A 92 6.89 8.95 9.26
CA ARG A 92 8.06 9.13 10.12
C ARG A 92 8.89 10.34 9.70
N VAL A 93 9.02 10.62 8.41
CA VAL A 93 9.68 11.84 7.91
C VAL A 93 8.93 13.10 8.39
N VAL A 94 7.61 13.14 8.20
CA VAL A 94 6.76 14.25 8.70
C VAL A 94 6.92 14.41 10.22
N TYR A 95 6.78 13.32 10.97
CA TYR A 95 6.87 13.32 12.44
C TYR A 95 8.20 13.89 12.94
N ASN A 96 9.32 13.43 12.37
CA ASN A 96 10.65 13.87 12.77
C ASN A 96 10.92 15.32 12.37
N TYR A 97 10.51 15.74 11.18
CA TYR A 97 10.70 17.10 10.66
C TYR A 97 10.07 18.15 11.56
N PHE A 98 8.89 17.89 12.09
CA PHE A 98 8.18 18.84 12.97
C PHE A 98 8.52 18.70 14.44
N GLY A 99 9.42 17.80 14.87
CA GLY A 99 9.93 17.74 16.24
C GLY A 99 9.45 16.53 17.07
N GLY A 100 8.87 15.53 16.44
CA GLY A 100 8.56 14.24 17.07
C GLY A 100 7.57 14.35 18.23
N ALA A 101 7.81 13.54 19.27
CA ALA A 101 6.91 13.45 20.42
C ALA A 101 6.63 14.78 21.14
N GLU A 102 7.57 15.71 21.12
CA GLU A 102 7.38 17.03 21.75
C GLU A 102 6.30 17.86 21.03
N ARG A 103 6.24 17.74 19.72
CA ARG A 103 5.27 18.46 18.88
C ARG A 103 3.93 17.72 18.76
N PHE A 104 3.95 16.41 18.90
CA PHE A 104 2.79 15.51 18.72
C PHE A 104 2.43 14.74 20.00
N PRO A 105 2.18 15.41 21.15
CA PRO A 105 1.95 14.75 22.44
C PRO A 105 0.64 13.92 22.46
N GLY A 106 -0.33 14.24 21.59
CA GLY A 106 -1.61 13.55 21.47
C GLY A 106 -1.60 12.37 20.49
N ILE A 107 -0.57 12.27 19.65
CA ILE A 107 -0.50 11.22 18.64
C ILE A 107 -0.05 9.89 19.25
N SER A 108 -0.77 8.82 18.94
CA SER A 108 -0.47 7.48 19.42
C SER A 108 0.90 7.00 18.95
N SER A 109 1.80 6.71 19.88
CA SER A 109 3.11 6.09 19.57
C SER A 109 2.94 4.73 18.90
N GLU A 110 1.90 3.97 19.29
CA GLU A 110 1.58 2.67 18.70
C GLU A 110 1.11 2.80 17.25
N MET A 111 0.37 3.87 16.90
CA MET A 111 0.04 4.17 15.50
C MET A 111 1.31 4.45 14.69
N MET A 112 2.24 5.23 15.24
CA MET A 112 3.53 5.52 14.59
C MET A 112 4.39 4.27 14.40
N GLU A 113 4.41 3.36 15.38
CA GLU A 113 5.11 2.07 15.24
C GLU A 113 4.45 1.18 14.19
N ALA A 114 3.12 1.19 14.12
CA ALA A 114 2.36 0.38 13.17
C ALA A 114 2.51 0.87 11.72
N VAL A 115 2.57 2.19 11.48
CA VAL A 115 2.82 2.72 10.14
C VAL A 115 4.23 2.39 9.66
N ASP A 116 5.23 2.55 10.51
CA ASP A 116 6.61 2.19 10.23
C ASP A 116 6.76 0.70 9.88
N LYS A 117 6.17 -0.16 10.71
CA LYS A 117 6.13 -1.61 10.48
C LYS A 117 5.43 -1.96 9.17
N GLY A 118 4.29 -1.31 8.90
CA GLY A 118 3.45 -1.56 7.75
C GLY A 118 4.13 -1.24 6.43
N ASP A 119 4.76 -0.09 6.34
CA ASP A 119 5.42 0.35 5.13
C ASP A 119 6.74 -0.40 4.87
N ALA A 120 7.53 -0.64 5.92
CA ALA A 120 8.72 -1.49 5.85
C ALA A 120 8.39 -3.00 5.71
N ALA A 121 7.12 -3.38 5.74
CA ALA A 121 6.65 -4.78 5.68
C ALA A 121 7.35 -5.68 6.71
N GLN A 122 7.47 -5.23 7.97
CA GLN A 122 8.17 -5.92 9.06
C GLN A 122 7.20 -6.69 9.98
N PHE A 123 6.19 -7.31 9.39
CA PHE A 123 5.21 -8.12 10.13
C PHE A 123 5.77 -9.49 10.50
N THR A 124 5.38 -9.98 11.67
CA THR A 124 5.50 -11.41 12.01
C THR A 124 4.46 -12.24 11.26
N ARG A 125 4.64 -13.57 11.23
CA ARG A 125 3.69 -14.48 10.61
C ARG A 125 2.31 -14.39 11.27
N ASP A 126 2.27 -14.30 12.59
CA ASP A 126 1.00 -14.22 13.34
C ASP A 126 0.28 -12.91 13.07
N GLU A 127 0.98 -11.78 13.02
CA GLU A 127 0.39 -10.48 12.64
C GLU A 127 -0.18 -10.47 11.22
N VAL A 128 0.40 -11.25 10.31
CA VAL A 128 -0.13 -11.41 8.95
C VAL A 128 -1.39 -12.29 8.93
N LEU A 129 -1.38 -13.40 9.68
CA LEU A 129 -2.49 -14.37 9.69
C LEU A 129 -3.67 -13.92 10.54
N TYR A 130 -3.39 -13.19 11.62
CA TYR A 130 -4.36 -12.74 12.63
C TYR A 130 -4.08 -11.28 13.02
N PRO A 131 -4.21 -10.34 12.09
CA PRO A 131 -3.93 -8.94 12.39
C PRO A 131 -4.92 -8.37 13.39
N GLU A 132 -4.41 -7.57 14.30
CA GLU A 132 -5.18 -6.89 15.34
C GLU A 132 -4.82 -5.40 15.39
N ARG A 133 -5.67 -4.60 16.02
CA ARG A 133 -5.40 -3.20 16.34
C ARG A 133 -4.96 -2.40 15.10
N TRP A 134 -3.91 -1.62 15.19
CA TRP A 134 -3.38 -0.80 14.09
C TRP A 134 -2.92 -1.63 12.89
N ASN A 135 -2.40 -2.85 13.08
CA ASN A 135 -2.03 -3.73 11.97
C ASN A 135 -3.28 -4.16 11.17
N LEU A 136 -4.41 -4.42 11.85
CA LEU A 136 -5.67 -4.70 11.16
C LEU A 136 -6.12 -3.48 10.37
N LEU A 137 -6.14 -2.27 10.98
CA LEU A 137 -6.53 -1.05 10.28
C LEU A 137 -5.65 -0.80 9.05
N ASN A 138 -4.32 -0.99 9.16
CA ASN A 138 -3.40 -0.90 8.04
C ASN A 138 -3.81 -1.83 6.89
N PHE A 139 -4.11 -3.11 7.16
CA PHE A 139 -4.55 -4.03 6.11
C PHE A 139 -5.94 -3.70 5.55
N LEU A 140 -6.86 -3.15 6.35
CA LEU A 140 -8.16 -2.70 5.84
C LEU A 140 -8.01 -1.53 4.85
N MET A 141 -7.04 -0.65 5.08
CA MET A 141 -6.78 0.53 4.23
C MET A 141 -5.91 0.19 3.01
N ASP A 142 -5.21 -0.93 2.97
CA ASP A 142 -4.46 -1.37 1.79
C ASP A 142 -5.43 -1.80 0.68
N ALA A 143 -5.44 -1.07 -0.44
CA ALA A 143 -6.28 -1.39 -1.60
C ALA A 143 -6.07 -2.82 -2.13
N ARG A 144 -4.87 -3.40 -1.92
CA ARG A 144 -4.49 -4.75 -2.32
C ARG A 144 -5.17 -5.84 -1.49
N THR A 145 -5.71 -5.51 -0.32
CA THR A 145 -6.58 -6.39 0.47
C THR A 145 -7.88 -6.74 -0.27
N GLY A 146 -8.30 -5.85 -1.16
CA GLY A 146 -9.40 -6.12 -2.08
C GLY A 146 -10.79 -5.79 -1.54
N LEU A 147 -10.91 -5.09 -0.42
CA LEU A 147 -12.19 -4.62 0.11
C LEU A 147 -12.95 -3.73 -0.88
N GLY A 148 -12.25 -3.01 -1.75
CA GLY A 148 -12.87 -2.21 -2.81
C GLY A 148 -13.67 -2.99 -3.86
N ARG A 149 -13.58 -4.34 -3.89
CA ARG A 149 -14.42 -5.21 -4.74
C ARG A 149 -15.85 -5.30 -4.22
N PHE A 150 -16.06 -5.09 -2.91
CA PHE A 150 -17.36 -5.18 -2.25
C PHE A 150 -18.00 -3.80 -2.20
N ARG A 151 -19.22 -3.67 -2.73
CA ARG A 151 -19.90 -2.38 -2.95
C ARG A 151 -21.02 -2.09 -1.96
N ASN A 152 -21.19 -2.94 -0.94
CA ASN A 152 -22.32 -2.87 0.00
C ASN A 152 -22.00 -2.08 1.27
N PHE A 153 -20.88 -1.36 1.30
CA PHE A 153 -20.51 -0.51 2.42
C PHE A 153 -21.35 0.78 2.45
N ARG A 154 -21.68 1.27 3.65
CA ARG A 154 -22.46 2.49 3.87
C ARG A 154 -21.83 3.73 3.24
N ILE A 155 -20.51 3.85 3.35
CA ILE A 155 -19.72 4.91 2.73
C ILE A 155 -18.63 4.32 1.85
N SER A 156 -18.11 5.11 0.90
CA SER A 156 -16.99 4.69 0.07
C SER A 156 -15.71 4.51 0.89
N ASN A 157 -14.75 3.72 0.39
CA ASN A 157 -13.43 3.63 1.02
C ASN A 157 -12.69 4.97 1.01
N TYR A 158 -12.92 5.82 0.01
CA TYR A 158 -12.37 7.16 -0.05
C TYR A 158 -12.91 8.04 1.09
N GLN A 159 -14.24 8.03 1.31
CA GLN A 159 -14.84 8.77 2.42
C GLN A 159 -14.33 8.26 3.77
N LEU A 160 -14.23 6.93 3.92
CA LEU A 160 -13.68 6.36 5.16
C LEU A 160 -12.23 6.81 5.40
N MET A 161 -11.40 6.92 4.37
CA MET A 161 -10.02 7.45 4.53
C MET A 161 -10.04 8.89 5.06
N LEU A 162 -10.95 9.74 4.58
CA LEU A 162 -11.10 11.10 5.09
C LEU A 162 -11.56 11.11 6.56
N ASP A 163 -12.58 10.31 6.88
CA ASP A 163 -13.12 10.23 8.25
C ASP A 163 -12.09 9.67 9.24
N LEU A 164 -11.25 8.73 8.80
CA LEU A 164 -10.18 8.14 9.61
C LEU A 164 -9.10 9.15 10.02
N VAL A 165 -8.91 10.24 9.28
CA VAL A 165 -7.98 11.30 9.69
C VAL A 165 -8.40 11.86 11.06
N GLU A 166 -9.69 12.17 11.24
CA GLU A 166 -10.20 12.65 12.52
C GLU A 166 -10.29 11.53 13.56
N TYR A 167 -10.72 10.33 13.15
CA TYR A 167 -10.82 9.21 14.10
C TYR A 167 -9.47 8.84 14.72
N CYS A 168 -8.39 8.85 13.94
CA CYS A 168 -7.04 8.56 14.44
C CYS A 168 -6.48 9.64 15.37
N ARG A 169 -7.03 10.85 15.33
CA ARG A 169 -6.68 11.95 16.24
C ARG A 169 -7.46 11.90 17.55
N GLU A 170 -8.71 11.47 17.50
CA GLU A 170 -9.65 11.62 18.61
C GLU A 170 -9.91 10.34 19.40
N TYR A 171 -9.75 9.16 18.77
CA TYR A 171 -10.16 7.88 19.35
C TYR A 171 -9.01 6.90 19.50
N THR A 172 -9.16 6.00 20.46
CA THR A 172 -8.27 4.83 20.58
C THR A 172 -8.53 3.84 19.43
N ILE A 173 -7.57 2.99 19.13
CA ILE A 173 -7.74 1.99 18.06
C ILE A 173 -8.92 1.03 18.36
N GLU A 174 -9.18 0.71 19.62
CA GLU A 174 -10.30 -0.13 20.03
C GLU A 174 -11.66 0.54 19.78
N GLU A 175 -11.73 1.86 19.88
CA GLU A 175 -12.92 2.64 19.55
C GLU A 175 -13.08 2.76 18.03
N ILE A 176 -12.00 3.07 17.30
CA ILE A 176 -11.99 3.17 15.83
C ILE A 176 -12.51 1.87 15.19
N LEU A 177 -12.03 0.71 15.63
CA LEU A 177 -12.45 -0.58 15.08
C LEU A 177 -13.94 -0.91 15.34
N LYS A 178 -14.60 -0.22 16.28
CA LYS A 178 -16.02 -0.35 16.59
C LYS A 178 -16.91 0.68 15.87
N ILE A 179 -16.33 1.73 15.28
CA ILE A 179 -17.09 2.68 14.46
C ILE A 179 -17.77 1.92 13.33
N THR A 180 -19.04 2.13 13.12
CA THR A 180 -19.89 1.32 12.22
C THR A 180 -19.24 1.14 10.83
N ASP A 181 -18.73 2.22 10.24
CA ASP A 181 -18.15 2.19 8.90
C ASP A 181 -16.79 1.48 8.84
N VAL A 182 -16.06 1.41 9.95
CA VAL A 182 -14.85 0.58 10.10
C VAL A 182 -15.24 -0.86 10.38
N ALA A 183 -16.16 -1.07 11.33
CA ALA A 183 -16.60 -2.39 11.81
C ALA A 183 -17.16 -3.27 10.67
N GLU A 184 -17.91 -2.70 9.71
CA GLU A 184 -18.42 -3.45 8.57
C GLU A 184 -17.29 -3.99 7.67
N ARG A 185 -16.15 -3.29 7.57
CA ARG A 185 -14.96 -3.76 6.83
C ARG A 185 -14.19 -4.80 7.64
N VAL A 186 -14.08 -4.62 8.95
CA VAL A 186 -13.53 -5.63 9.87
C VAL A 186 -14.32 -6.92 9.74
N GLN A 187 -15.66 -6.84 9.71
CA GLN A 187 -16.52 -8.01 9.57
C GLN A 187 -16.25 -8.74 8.25
N VAL A 188 -16.26 -8.03 7.12
CA VAL A 188 -15.99 -8.64 5.79
C VAL A 188 -14.59 -9.27 5.77
N TYR A 189 -13.57 -8.58 6.29
CA TYR A 189 -12.20 -9.12 6.35
C TYR A 189 -12.13 -10.39 7.19
N THR A 190 -12.81 -10.41 8.32
CA THR A 190 -12.83 -11.55 9.25
C THR A 190 -13.58 -12.74 8.67
N ASP A 191 -14.76 -12.52 8.07
CA ASP A 191 -15.55 -13.56 7.43
C ASP A 191 -14.83 -14.19 6.24
N HIS A 192 -14.05 -13.38 5.51
CA HIS A 192 -13.30 -13.85 4.37
C HIS A 192 -11.99 -14.57 4.72
N ARG A 193 -11.47 -14.42 5.91
CA ARG A 193 -10.13 -14.90 6.29
C ARG A 193 -9.88 -16.38 5.96
N GLU A 194 -10.76 -17.27 6.38
CA GLU A 194 -10.57 -18.72 6.14
C GLU A 194 -10.87 -19.08 4.67
N HIS A 195 -11.85 -18.42 4.05
CA HIS A 195 -12.13 -18.58 2.62
C HIS A 195 -10.95 -18.11 1.75
N PHE A 196 -10.31 -17.01 2.12
CA PHE A 196 -9.12 -16.48 1.42
C PHE A 196 -7.93 -17.44 1.54
N LYS A 197 -7.68 -18.01 2.73
CA LYS A 197 -6.63 -19.03 2.91
C LYS A 197 -6.89 -20.28 2.06
N ALA A 198 -8.12 -20.79 2.08
CA ALA A 198 -8.52 -21.93 1.25
C ALA A 198 -8.36 -21.64 -0.24
N GLN A 199 -8.81 -20.46 -0.69
CA GLN A 199 -8.64 -20.01 -2.06
C GLN A 199 -7.17 -19.90 -2.47
N LEU A 200 -6.30 -19.38 -1.58
CA LEU A 200 -4.85 -19.35 -1.85
C LEU A 200 -4.27 -20.75 -2.01
N HIS A 201 -4.69 -21.73 -1.20
CA HIS A 201 -4.24 -23.12 -1.37
C HIS A 201 -4.70 -23.72 -2.69
N GLU A 202 -5.95 -23.49 -3.09
CA GLU A 202 -6.52 -24.00 -4.34
C GLU A 202 -5.90 -23.32 -5.58
N ALA A 203 -5.67 -22.00 -5.51
CA ALA A 203 -5.15 -21.18 -6.61
C ALA A 203 -3.63 -21.32 -6.81
N SER A 204 -2.90 -21.96 -5.90
CA SER A 204 -1.44 -21.88 -5.84
C SER A 204 -0.75 -23.11 -6.36
N THR A 205 0.31 -22.90 -7.14
CA THR A 205 1.29 -23.92 -7.52
C THR A 205 2.69 -23.44 -7.15
N VAL A 206 3.48 -24.30 -6.51
CA VAL A 206 4.86 -23.97 -6.11
C VAL A 206 5.84 -24.54 -7.14
N TYR A 207 6.73 -23.69 -7.63
CA TYR A 207 7.84 -24.04 -8.53
C TYR A 207 9.16 -23.66 -7.85
N GLU A 208 9.78 -24.59 -7.12
CA GLU A 208 10.98 -24.35 -6.31
C GLU A 208 10.77 -23.20 -5.30
N ASN A 209 11.39 -22.04 -5.51
CA ASN A 209 11.27 -20.83 -4.69
C ASN A 209 10.12 -19.88 -5.12
N VAL A 210 9.38 -20.21 -6.18
CA VAL A 210 8.35 -19.33 -6.78
C VAL A 210 6.96 -19.86 -6.46
N LEU A 211 6.09 -19.00 -5.95
CA LEU A 211 4.67 -19.25 -5.78
C LEU A 211 3.87 -18.61 -6.92
N VAL A 212 3.24 -19.43 -7.74
CA VAL A 212 2.28 -18.95 -8.75
C VAL A 212 0.87 -19.06 -8.17
N VAL A 213 0.14 -17.94 -8.13
CA VAL A 213 -1.25 -17.84 -7.64
C VAL A 213 -2.14 -17.42 -8.79
N ASP A 214 -2.90 -18.34 -9.38
CA ASP A 214 -3.83 -18.04 -10.47
C ASP A 214 -5.26 -17.87 -9.95
N LEU A 215 -5.71 -16.64 -9.91
CA LEU A 215 -7.06 -16.27 -9.44
C LEU A 215 -8.10 -16.15 -10.58
N ARG A 216 -7.71 -16.38 -11.82
CA ARG A 216 -8.61 -16.26 -12.98
C ARG A 216 -9.79 -17.25 -12.98
N PRO A 217 -9.65 -18.49 -12.45
CA PRO A 217 -10.76 -19.45 -12.39
C PRO A 217 -11.87 -19.06 -11.40
N PHE A 218 -11.62 -18.12 -10.48
CA PHE A 218 -12.55 -17.81 -9.41
C PHE A 218 -13.45 -16.61 -9.78
N ASP A 219 -14.77 -16.76 -9.58
CA ASP A 219 -15.72 -15.67 -9.76
C ASP A 219 -15.64 -14.64 -8.64
N THR A 220 -15.38 -15.10 -7.41
CA THR A 220 -15.16 -14.24 -6.25
C THR A 220 -13.72 -14.36 -5.77
N ILE A 221 -13.02 -13.23 -5.66
CA ILE A 221 -11.73 -13.15 -5.00
C ILE A 221 -11.97 -12.60 -3.60
N TYR A 222 -11.75 -13.41 -2.58
CA TYR A 222 -11.96 -13.02 -1.18
C TYR A 222 -10.98 -11.93 -0.74
N ALA A 223 -11.42 -11.09 0.22
CA ALA A 223 -10.55 -10.09 0.82
C ALA A 223 -9.54 -10.74 1.77
N GLY A 224 -8.30 -10.27 1.70
CA GLY A 224 -7.22 -10.74 2.59
C GLY A 224 -5.94 -9.98 2.30
N ASN A 225 -5.09 -9.80 3.31
CA ASN A 225 -3.85 -9.08 3.09
C ASN A 225 -2.89 -9.87 2.18
N ARG A 226 -2.14 -9.13 1.38
CA ARG A 226 -1.25 -9.66 0.33
C ARG A 226 -0.13 -10.57 0.82
N PHE A 227 0.19 -10.55 2.11
CA PHE A 227 1.30 -11.31 2.69
C PHE A 227 0.90 -12.70 3.18
N VAL A 228 -0.40 -12.98 3.31
CA VAL A 228 -0.91 -14.29 3.77
C VAL A 228 -0.34 -15.43 2.94
N LYS A 229 -0.19 -15.27 1.63
CA LYS A 229 0.41 -16.28 0.75
C LYS A 229 1.82 -16.70 1.19
N TYR A 230 2.65 -15.80 1.68
CA TYR A 230 3.99 -16.14 2.17
C TYR A 230 3.98 -16.77 3.56
N ALA A 231 2.96 -16.46 4.38
CA ALA A 231 2.75 -17.15 5.64
C ALA A 231 2.28 -18.60 5.43
N LEU A 232 1.53 -18.88 4.37
CA LEU A 232 1.07 -20.22 4.01
C LEU A 232 2.13 -21.03 3.26
N PHE A 233 2.94 -20.38 2.42
CA PHE A 233 3.97 -20.98 1.59
C PHE A 233 5.37 -20.43 1.93
N PRO A 234 5.93 -20.75 3.11
CA PRO A 234 7.13 -20.12 3.64
C PRO A 234 8.42 -20.41 2.85
N HIS A 235 8.42 -21.41 1.97
CA HIS A 235 9.56 -21.73 1.09
C HIS A 235 9.60 -20.88 -0.19
N ALA A 236 8.56 -20.08 -0.44
CA ALA A 236 8.53 -19.20 -1.59
C ALA A 236 9.11 -17.82 -1.20
N ASN A 237 10.20 -17.43 -1.86
CA ASN A 237 10.79 -16.10 -1.66
C ASN A 237 10.23 -15.05 -2.64
N ILE A 238 9.52 -15.50 -3.69
CA ILE A 238 8.88 -14.64 -4.69
C ILE A 238 7.56 -15.25 -5.17
N SER A 239 6.59 -14.42 -5.55
CA SER A 239 5.30 -14.88 -6.08
C SER A 239 4.93 -14.18 -7.38
N LEU A 240 4.25 -14.92 -8.26
CA LEU A 240 3.55 -14.44 -9.45
C LEU A 240 2.06 -14.62 -9.21
N GLN A 241 1.30 -13.52 -9.12
CA GLN A 241 -0.15 -13.58 -8.94
C GLN A 241 -0.85 -13.12 -10.21
N VAL A 242 -1.74 -13.95 -10.74
CA VAL A 242 -2.42 -13.74 -12.01
C VAL A 242 -3.91 -13.53 -11.75
N MET A 243 -4.49 -12.49 -12.33
CA MET A 243 -5.92 -12.22 -12.23
C MET A 243 -6.42 -11.50 -13.48
N TRP A 244 -7.73 -11.53 -13.68
CA TRP A 244 -8.34 -10.73 -14.73
C TRP A 244 -8.24 -9.25 -14.40
N GLY A 245 -7.91 -8.44 -15.38
CA GLY A 245 -8.09 -7.00 -15.33
C GLY A 245 -9.55 -6.58 -15.41
N PHE A 246 -9.78 -5.27 -15.43
CA PHE A 246 -11.14 -4.73 -15.44
C PHE A 246 -11.99 -5.32 -16.56
N LYS A 247 -13.15 -5.88 -16.20
CA LYS A 247 -14.07 -6.55 -17.14
C LYS A 247 -13.40 -7.64 -18.01
N LYS A 248 -12.35 -8.27 -17.52
CA LYS A 248 -11.58 -9.29 -18.25
C LYS A 248 -10.98 -8.81 -19.58
N GLN A 249 -10.72 -7.51 -19.73
CA GLN A 249 -10.14 -6.93 -20.95
C GLN A 249 -8.68 -7.34 -21.17
N ASN A 250 -7.96 -7.60 -20.08
CA ASN A 250 -6.57 -8.04 -20.09
C ASN A 250 -6.31 -8.95 -18.88
N THR A 251 -5.12 -9.47 -18.80
CA THR A 251 -4.61 -10.21 -17.63
C THR A 251 -3.63 -9.34 -16.88
N VAL A 252 -3.79 -9.25 -15.57
CA VAL A 252 -2.85 -8.57 -14.66
C VAL A 252 -1.96 -9.61 -14.03
N VAL A 253 -0.65 -9.41 -14.13
CA VAL A 253 0.37 -10.20 -13.43
C VAL A 253 1.07 -9.31 -12.41
N THR A 254 0.96 -9.68 -11.14
CA THR A 254 1.66 -9.00 -10.05
C THR A 254 2.78 -9.88 -9.54
N VAL A 255 3.98 -9.33 -9.47
CA VAL A 255 5.16 -9.98 -8.90
C VAL A 255 5.46 -9.35 -7.56
N GLY A 256 5.80 -10.16 -6.56
CA GLY A 256 6.19 -9.67 -5.24
C GLY A 256 7.16 -10.60 -4.55
N LYS A 257 8.09 -10.02 -3.78
CA LYS A 257 9.01 -10.77 -2.92
C LYS A 257 8.35 -11.09 -1.58
N SER A 258 8.78 -12.18 -0.97
CA SER A 258 8.39 -12.54 0.39
C SER A 258 8.94 -11.53 1.40
N ILE A 259 8.12 -11.24 2.41
CA ILE A 259 8.56 -10.43 3.56
C ILE A 259 9.25 -11.30 4.63
N PHE A 260 9.08 -12.63 4.58
CA PHE A 260 9.67 -13.58 5.52
C PHE A 260 10.97 -14.18 5.00
N ASP A 261 10.98 -14.63 3.76
CA ASP A 261 12.20 -15.07 3.07
C ASP A 261 12.63 -14.00 2.06
N ARG A 262 13.56 -13.16 2.47
CA ARG A 262 14.07 -12.04 1.67
C ARG A 262 15.27 -12.43 0.79
N SER A 263 15.46 -13.71 0.50
CA SER A 263 16.61 -14.21 -0.26
C SER A 263 16.55 -13.94 -1.77
N SER A 264 15.37 -13.58 -2.31
CA SER A 264 15.25 -13.29 -3.74
C SER A 264 16.07 -12.07 -4.16
N THR A 265 16.92 -12.28 -5.18
CA THR A 265 17.79 -11.24 -5.76
C THR A 265 17.16 -10.48 -6.93
N VAL A 266 15.92 -10.82 -7.30
CA VAL A 266 15.20 -10.20 -8.42
C VAL A 266 14.88 -8.74 -8.11
N HIS A 267 15.20 -7.82 -9.00
CA HIS A 267 14.69 -6.45 -8.97
C HIS A 267 13.36 -6.40 -9.73
N VAL A 268 12.24 -6.52 -8.99
CA VAL A 268 10.91 -6.69 -9.60
C VAL A 268 10.52 -5.51 -10.49
N GLY A 269 10.80 -4.27 -10.08
CA GLY A 269 10.49 -3.10 -10.90
C GLY A 269 11.14 -3.15 -12.27
N HIS A 270 12.44 -3.50 -12.37
CA HIS A 270 13.13 -3.65 -13.65
C HIS A 270 12.54 -4.80 -14.49
N LEU A 271 12.23 -5.93 -13.84
CA LEU A 271 11.58 -7.06 -14.51
C LEU A 271 10.24 -6.65 -15.15
N MET A 272 9.43 -5.88 -14.44
CA MET A 272 8.12 -5.47 -14.94
C MET A 272 8.19 -4.48 -16.10
N LEU A 273 9.24 -3.66 -16.19
CA LEU A 273 9.45 -2.76 -17.34
C LEU A 273 9.62 -3.50 -18.67
N GLU A 274 10.13 -4.74 -18.66
CA GLU A 274 10.24 -5.57 -19.86
C GLU A 274 8.87 -5.99 -20.44
N TYR A 275 7.80 -5.81 -19.66
CA TYR A 275 6.42 -6.14 -20.00
C TYR A 275 5.50 -4.91 -19.96
N ASP A 276 6.02 -3.72 -20.24
CA ASP A 276 5.30 -2.43 -20.20
C ASP A 276 4.61 -2.16 -18.84
N GLY A 277 5.14 -2.76 -17.78
CA GLY A 277 4.66 -2.61 -16.41
C GLY A 277 5.49 -1.63 -15.60
N GLY A 278 5.40 -1.75 -14.28
CA GLY A 278 6.19 -0.94 -13.36
C GLY A 278 6.14 -1.48 -11.94
N GLY A 279 6.93 -0.86 -11.08
CA GLY A 279 7.02 -1.25 -9.67
C GLY A 279 8.30 -0.77 -9.01
N HIS A 280 8.53 -1.31 -7.84
CA HIS A 280 9.72 -1.08 -7.02
C HIS A 280 10.58 -2.36 -6.95
N GLU A 281 11.67 -2.31 -6.23
CA GLU A 281 12.57 -3.47 -6.07
C GLU A 281 11.83 -4.74 -5.61
N ASN A 282 10.86 -4.61 -4.70
CA ASN A 282 10.22 -5.74 -4.03
C ASN A 282 8.86 -6.14 -4.61
N ALA A 283 8.23 -5.30 -5.41
CA ALA A 283 6.91 -5.58 -6.00
C ALA A 283 6.67 -4.77 -7.26
N GLY A 284 5.91 -5.35 -8.19
CA GLY A 284 5.53 -4.69 -9.43
C GLY A 284 4.39 -5.40 -10.13
N THR A 285 3.87 -4.77 -11.18
CA THR A 285 2.69 -5.26 -11.90
C THR A 285 2.83 -4.93 -13.38
N CYS A 286 2.40 -5.86 -14.24
CA CYS A 286 2.18 -5.59 -15.66
C CYS A 286 0.76 -6.01 -16.07
N GLN A 287 0.29 -5.46 -17.18
CA GLN A 287 -0.98 -5.81 -17.80
C GLN A 287 -0.69 -6.30 -19.22
N VAL A 288 -1.13 -7.50 -19.54
CA VAL A 288 -0.85 -8.15 -20.82
C VAL A 288 -2.13 -8.60 -21.50
N ASP A 289 -2.11 -8.68 -22.83
CA ASP A 289 -3.21 -9.23 -23.59
C ASP A 289 -3.53 -10.66 -23.17
N ASN A 290 -4.79 -11.00 -23.06
CA ASN A 290 -5.24 -12.32 -22.60
C ASN A 290 -4.63 -13.47 -23.42
N GLY A 291 -4.44 -13.27 -24.75
CA GLY A 291 -3.82 -14.26 -25.64
C GLY A 291 -2.34 -14.51 -25.37
N ARG A 292 -1.63 -13.55 -24.72
CA ARG A 292 -0.22 -13.66 -24.36
C ARG A 292 0.02 -14.00 -22.89
N ALA A 293 -1.04 -14.04 -22.10
CA ALA A 293 -0.92 -14.13 -20.64
C ALA A 293 -0.17 -15.40 -20.18
N GLN A 294 -0.41 -16.53 -20.86
CA GLN A 294 0.25 -17.78 -20.52
C GLN A 294 1.75 -17.75 -20.85
N ASP A 295 2.10 -17.26 -22.04
CA ASP A 295 3.51 -17.15 -22.49
C ASP A 295 4.29 -16.23 -21.55
N VAL A 296 3.71 -15.05 -21.20
CA VAL A 296 4.34 -14.11 -20.27
C VAL A 296 4.51 -14.70 -18.87
N LEU A 297 3.52 -15.48 -18.39
CA LEU A 297 3.64 -16.16 -17.10
C LEU A 297 4.81 -17.16 -17.09
N GLU A 298 4.96 -17.95 -18.16
CA GLU A 298 6.05 -18.92 -18.31
C GLU A 298 7.42 -18.22 -18.42
N GLU A 299 7.50 -17.13 -19.18
CA GLU A 299 8.72 -16.31 -19.28
C GLU A 299 9.10 -15.72 -17.91
N LEU A 300 8.15 -15.14 -17.19
CA LEU A 300 8.37 -14.58 -15.84
C LEU A 300 8.82 -15.68 -14.88
N LEU A 301 8.15 -16.83 -14.87
CA LEU A 301 8.53 -17.97 -14.04
C LEU A 301 9.98 -18.41 -14.31
N ALA A 302 10.37 -18.50 -15.59
CA ALA A 302 11.75 -18.86 -15.97
C ALA A 302 12.78 -17.83 -15.49
N LYS A 303 12.43 -16.53 -15.52
CA LYS A 303 13.33 -15.44 -15.10
C LYS A 303 13.53 -15.34 -13.59
N VAL A 304 12.52 -15.71 -12.77
CA VAL A 304 12.57 -15.55 -11.31
C VAL A 304 12.91 -16.84 -10.56
N ARG A 305 12.81 -17.98 -11.21
CA ARG A 305 13.08 -19.30 -10.63
C ARG A 305 14.57 -19.44 -10.27
N GLY A 306 14.87 -19.89 -9.05
CA GLY A 306 16.23 -20.07 -8.55
C GLY A 306 17.00 -18.78 -8.24
N ARG A 307 16.30 -17.64 -8.13
CA ARG A 307 16.91 -16.31 -7.85
C ARG A 307 16.41 -15.69 -6.55
#